data_8dddc84183118d413f549e51e992b5db
#
_entry.id   8dddc84183118d413f549e51e992b5db
#
_cell.length_a   1.000
_cell.length_b   1.000
_cell.length_c   1.000
_cell.angle_alpha   90.00
_cell.angle_beta   90.00
_cell.angle_gamma   90.00
#
_symmetry.space_group_name_H-M   'P 1'
#
loop_
_entity.id
_entity.type
_entity.pdbx_description
1 polymer ?
#
loop_
_entity_poly.entity_id
_entity_poly.type
_entity_poly.pdbx_seq_one_letter_code
_entity_poly.pdbx_strand_id
1 'polypeptide(L)'
;SHGLGGSRAGSAFLGKHWAARGYVAVFLQHPGSDESVWKDQPLAKRMAAMRSAASGKNYLLRAQDVPAVLDQLAKWNGESGHELAGRLDARTVGMSGHSFGGHTTQAVAGQRFPLGGQGLTDARVKAAIVMSPSAPERGDINAAFGNVKIPWLLMTGTHDTAAIGSQTPESRRRVFPALAPGDKFELVLDKAEHSAFTERPLPGDQQQRNPNHHRAILALSTAFWDAYLREDAAAKAWLTGDG
;
A
#
# COMPACT_ATOMS: atom_id res chain seq x y z
N SER A 1 3.87 0.58 3.65
CA SER A 1 3.10 1.30 4.67
C SER A 1 2.07 0.37 5.31
N HIS A 2 2.07 0.23 6.64
CA HIS A 2 1.17 -0.64 7.38
C HIS A 2 -0.26 -0.08 7.49
N GLY A 3 -1.24 -0.95 7.78
CA GLY A 3 -2.62 -0.56 8.09
C GLY A 3 -2.76 0.18 9.43
N LEU A 4 -3.96 0.70 9.71
CA LEU A 4 -4.28 1.35 10.98
C LEU A 4 -4.04 0.39 12.14
N GLY A 5 -3.36 0.85 13.19
CA GLY A 5 -3.01 0.05 14.37
C GLY A 5 -2.00 -1.06 14.10
N GLY A 6 -1.42 -1.11 12.90
CA GLY A 6 -0.36 -2.05 12.55
C GLY A 6 1.02 -1.56 12.93
N SER A 7 2.04 -2.26 12.44
CA SER A 7 3.44 -1.88 12.63
C SER A 7 4.26 -2.19 11.39
N ARG A 8 5.48 -1.67 11.34
CA ARG A 8 6.47 -1.99 10.29
C ARG A 8 6.78 -3.49 10.15
N ALA A 9 6.49 -4.30 11.17
CA ALA A 9 6.68 -5.74 11.11
C ALA A 9 5.50 -6.51 10.49
N GLY A 10 4.34 -5.87 10.31
CA GLY A 10 3.08 -6.56 9.97
C GLY A 10 3.01 -7.22 8.58
N SER A 11 3.92 -6.90 7.68
CA SER A 11 3.98 -7.48 6.33
C SER A 11 5.40 -7.95 6.00
N ALA A 12 6.11 -8.49 6.97
CA ALA A 12 7.51 -8.93 6.84
C ALA A 12 7.67 -10.01 5.76
N PHE A 13 6.64 -10.84 5.50
CA PHE A 13 6.64 -11.84 4.44
C PHE A 13 6.88 -11.23 3.05
N LEU A 14 6.31 -10.06 2.76
CA LEU A 14 6.55 -9.31 1.52
C LEU A 14 8.01 -8.86 1.43
N GLY A 15 8.50 -8.21 2.49
CA GLY A 15 9.86 -7.67 2.52
C GLY A 15 10.92 -8.76 2.41
N LYS A 16 10.77 -9.87 3.11
CA LYS A 16 11.67 -11.03 2.99
C LYS A 16 11.70 -11.58 1.56
N HIS A 17 10.52 -11.70 0.95
CA HIS A 17 10.40 -12.23 -0.40
C HIS A 17 11.03 -11.30 -1.45
N TRP A 18 10.79 -9.99 -1.37
CA TRP A 18 11.38 -9.02 -2.31
C TRP A 18 12.86 -8.82 -2.07
N ALA A 19 13.31 -8.79 -0.80
CA ALA A 19 14.73 -8.69 -0.47
C ALA A 19 15.54 -9.88 -1.00
N ALA A 20 15.00 -11.10 -0.91
CA ALA A 20 15.62 -12.29 -1.50
C ALA A 20 15.75 -12.22 -3.04
N ARG A 21 15.09 -11.25 -3.68
CA ARG A 21 15.15 -10.97 -5.11
C ARG A 21 15.93 -9.70 -5.45
N GLY A 22 16.68 -9.16 -4.48
CA GLY A 22 17.56 -8.03 -4.68
C GLY A 22 16.90 -6.66 -4.56
N TYR A 23 15.69 -6.57 -4.00
CA TYR A 23 15.08 -5.29 -3.64
C TYR A 23 15.52 -4.85 -2.24
N VAL A 24 15.67 -3.56 -2.04
CA VAL A 24 15.73 -2.97 -0.69
C VAL A 24 14.30 -2.65 -0.26
N ALA A 25 13.79 -3.38 0.74
CA ALA A 25 12.44 -3.19 1.26
C ALA A 25 12.48 -2.35 2.54
N VAL A 26 11.84 -1.18 2.52
CA VAL A 26 11.78 -0.24 3.64
C VAL A 26 10.37 -0.21 4.22
N PHE A 27 10.22 -0.52 5.49
CA PHE A 27 8.95 -0.53 6.20
C PHE A 27 8.83 0.69 7.10
N LEU A 28 7.87 1.54 6.81
CA LEU A 28 7.62 2.75 7.58
C LEU A 28 6.84 2.40 8.86
N GLN A 29 7.21 3.03 9.97
CA GLN A 29 6.37 3.13 11.16
C GLN A 29 5.71 4.50 11.16
N HIS A 30 4.39 4.54 11.39
CA HIS A 30 3.61 5.78 11.38
C HIS A 30 3.07 6.08 12.79
N PRO A 31 3.82 6.84 13.63
CA PRO A 31 3.35 7.19 14.97
C PRO A 31 1.98 7.87 14.95
N GLY A 32 1.17 7.59 15.96
CA GLY A 32 -0.20 8.11 16.07
C GLY A 32 -1.27 7.31 15.28
N SER A 33 -0.85 6.37 14.43
CA SER A 33 -1.74 5.46 13.72
C SER A 33 -1.23 4.01 13.67
N ASP A 34 -0.18 3.73 14.40
CA ASP A 34 0.43 2.41 14.57
C ASP A 34 -0.12 1.66 15.80
N GLU A 35 0.51 0.54 16.16
CA GLU A 35 0.08 -0.29 17.29
C GLU A 35 0.07 0.43 18.64
N SER A 36 0.85 1.52 18.81
CA SER A 36 0.90 2.30 20.05
C SER A 36 -0.46 2.92 20.43
N VAL A 37 -1.35 3.13 19.44
CA VAL A 37 -2.66 3.73 19.70
C VAL A 37 -3.59 2.81 20.49
N TRP A 38 -3.35 1.51 20.49
CA TRP A 38 -4.26 0.55 21.13
C TRP A 38 -3.60 -0.42 22.11
N LYS A 39 -2.31 -0.73 21.94
CA LYS A 39 -1.69 -1.84 22.67
C LYS A 39 -1.72 -1.67 24.19
N ASP A 40 -1.54 -0.45 24.68
CA ASP A 40 -1.55 -0.11 26.11
C ASP A 40 -2.94 0.34 26.61
N GLN A 41 -3.96 0.27 25.75
CA GLN A 41 -5.33 0.59 26.11
C GLN A 41 -6.06 -0.64 26.68
N PRO A 42 -6.94 -0.45 27.69
CA PRO A 42 -7.88 -1.48 28.09
C PRO A 42 -8.67 -2.01 26.91
N LEU A 43 -8.96 -3.31 26.87
CA LEU A 43 -9.62 -3.97 25.73
C LEU A 43 -10.88 -3.23 25.26
N ALA A 44 -11.72 -2.80 26.19
CA ALA A 44 -12.96 -2.06 25.88
C ALA A 44 -12.74 -0.70 25.21
N LYS A 45 -11.54 -0.09 25.33
CA LYS A 45 -11.21 1.22 24.75
C LYS A 45 -10.43 1.12 23.42
N ARG A 46 -9.88 -0.05 23.08
CA ARG A 46 -9.01 -0.22 21.90
C ARG A 46 -9.69 0.18 20.62
N MET A 47 -10.93 -0.25 20.41
CA MET A 47 -11.66 0.07 19.17
C MET A 47 -11.97 1.57 19.07
N ALA A 48 -12.28 2.25 20.18
CA ALA A 48 -12.49 3.70 20.19
C ALA A 48 -11.20 4.45 19.88
N ALA A 49 -10.06 4.03 20.45
CA ALA A 49 -8.75 4.60 20.17
C ALA A 49 -8.37 4.44 18.68
N MET A 50 -8.60 3.26 18.13
CA MET A 50 -8.38 2.98 16.70
C MET A 50 -9.24 3.88 15.79
N ARG A 51 -10.53 4.03 16.10
CA ARG A 51 -11.43 4.94 15.35
C ARG A 51 -10.95 6.39 15.41
N SER A 52 -10.51 6.85 16.57
CA SER A 52 -9.94 8.20 16.74
C SER A 52 -8.66 8.40 15.93
N ALA A 53 -7.83 7.36 15.83
CA ALA A 53 -6.59 7.39 15.04
C ALA A 53 -6.84 7.35 13.52
N ALA A 54 -8.00 6.87 13.06
CA ALA A 54 -8.43 6.91 11.65
C ALA A 54 -8.86 8.33 11.24
N SER A 55 -7.97 9.30 11.36
CA SER A 55 -8.26 10.72 11.18
C SER A 55 -7.58 11.30 9.94
N GLY A 56 -8.15 12.39 9.39
CA GLY A 56 -7.52 13.14 8.30
C GLY A 56 -6.15 13.70 8.69
N LYS A 57 -5.94 14.06 9.97
CA LYS A 57 -4.63 14.49 10.49
C LYS A 57 -3.60 13.36 10.32
N ASN A 58 -3.90 12.16 10.81
CA ASN A 58 -2.98 11.02 10.69
C ASN A 58 -2.78 10.61 9.24
N TYR A 59 -3.81 10.71 8.40
CA TYR A 59 -3.67 10.50 6.97
C TYR A 59 -2.63 11.43 6.33
N LEU A 60 -2.69 12.73 6.62
CA LEU A 60 -1.73 13.70 6.12
C LEU A 60 -0.32 13.45 6.65
N LEU A 61 -0.17 13.16 7.96
CA LEU A 61 1.12 12.83 8.56
C LEU A 61 1.75 11.61 7.88
N ARG A 62 0.98 10.54 7.66
CA ARG A 62 1.44 9.33 6.96
C ARG A 62 1.91 9.61 5.54
N ALA A 63 1.19 10.48 4.82
CA ALA A 63 1.59 10.87 3.48
C ALA A 63 2.88 11.72 3.47
N GLN A 64 3.11 12.51 4.53
CA GLN A 64 4.34 13.28 4.72
C GLN A 64 5.52 12.43 5.19
N ASP A 65 5.28 11.34 5.93
CA ASP A 65 6.33 10.41 6.35
C ASP A 65 7.06 9.78 5.14
N VAL A 66 6.34 9.55 4.02
CA VAL A 66 6.92 8.91 2.84
C VAL A 66 8.04 9.74 2.22
N PRO A 67 7.83 11.00 1.80
CA PRO A 67 8.92 11.83 1.28
C PRO A 67 10.04 12.05 2.30
N ALA A 68 9.73 12.20 3.59
CA ALA A 68 10.73 12.36 4.63
C ALA A 68 11.68 11.15 4.74
N VAL A 69 11.12 9.93 4.66
CA VAL A 69 11.93 8.71 4.64
C VAL A 69 12.75 8.61 3.35
N LEU A 70 12.18 8.94 2.19
CA LEU A 70 12.92 8.96 0.92
C LEU A 70 14.07 9.97 0.94
N ASP A 71 13.88 11.14 1.53
CA ASP A 71 14.92 12.15 1.71
C ASP A 71 16.04 11.62 2.60
N GLN A 72 15.70 10.97 3.71
CA GLN A 72 16.68 10.37 4.61
C GLN A 72 17.46 9.22 3.95
N LEU A 73 16.78 8.36 3.17
CA LEU A 73 17.42 7.29 2.41
C LEU A 73 18.38 7.86 1.35
N ALA A 74 17.98 8.92 0.65
CA ALA A 74 18.84 9.59 -0.32
C ALA A 74 20.10 10.18 0.35
N LYS A 75 19.94 10.80 1.55
CA LYS A 75 21.06 11.29 2.35
C LYS A 75 22.02 10.17 2.71
N TRP A 76 21.53 9.08 3.29
CA TRP A 76 22.36 7.91 3.67
C TRP A 76 23.04 7.26 2.46
N ASN A 77 22.37 7.22 1.33
CA ASN A 77 22.94 6.69 0.08
C ASN A 77 24.11 7.55 -0.45
N GLY A 78 24.10 8.85 -0.19
CA GLY A 78 25.19 9.79 -0.57
C GLY A 78 26.28 9.96 0.50
N GLU A 79 26.07 9.44 1.72
CA GLU A 79 26.96 9.68 2.86
C GLU A 79 28.11 8.66 2.87
N SER A 80 29.33 9.13 2.63
CA SER A 80 30.53 8.26 2.66
C SER A 80 30.69 7.58 4.03
N GLY A 81 30.89 6.26 4.01
CA GLY A 81 31.00 5.44 5.22
C GLY A 81 29.67 4.96 5.81
N HIS A 82 28.55 5.43 5.36
CA HIS A 82 27.24 4.89 5.74
C HIS A 82 27.04 3.50 5.08
N GLU A 83 26.40 2.57 5.80
CA GLU A 83 26.18 1.20 5.28
C GLU A 83 25.32 1.13 4.00
N LEU A 84 24.51 2.15 3.73
CA LEU A 84 23.69 2.28 2.53
C LEU A 84 24.35 3.10 1.42
N ALA A 85 25.58 3.60 1.62
CA ALA A 85 26.26 4.46 0.65
C ALA A 85 26.42 3.77 -0.72
N GLY A 86 25.86 4.38 -1.77
CA GLY A 86 25.90 3.87 -3.13
C GLY A 86 25.12 2.58 -3.38
N ARG A 87 24.25 2.15 -2.43
CA ARG A 87 23.52 0.87 -2.53
C ARG A 87 22.06 1.00 -2.92
N LEU A 88 21.52 2.23 -2.98
CA LEU A 88 20.12 2.49 -3.28
C LEU A 88 19.95 3.14 -4.65
N ASP A 89 19.07 2.62 -5.47
CA ASP A 89 18.52 3.39 -6.58
C ASP A 89 17.32 4.20 -6.10
N ALA A 90 17.59 5.42 -5.62
CA ALA A 90 16.59 6.34 -5.12
C ALA A 90 15.72 6.98 -6.23
N ARG A 91 15.99 6.69 -7.52
CA ARG A 91 15.22 7.20 -8.66
C ARG A 91 14.08 6.28 -9.06
N THR A 92 14.17 5.00 -8.65
CA THR A 92 13.22 3.94 -9.03
C THR A 92 12.57 3.36 -7.78
N VAL A 93 11.61 4.09 -7.23
CA VAL A 93 10.93 3.75 -5.98
C VAL A 93 9.57 3.13 -6.28
N GLY A 94 9.33 1.93 -5.75
CA GLY A 94 7.99 1.35 -5.64
C GLY A 94 7.37 1.66 -4.28
N MET A 95 6.09 2.01 -4.25
CA MET A 95 5.36 2.22 -3.00
C MET A 95 4.26 1.19 -2.84
N SER A 96 4.16 0.60 -1.65
CA SER A 96 3.07 -0.33 -1.35
C SER A 96 2.50 -0.10 0.05
N GLY A 97 1.24 -0.49 0.22
CA GLY A 97 0.62 -0.43 1.53
C GLY A 97 -0.71 -1.19 1.57
N HIS A 98 -1.10 -1.55 2.80
CA HIS A 98 -2.34 -2.24 3.08
C HIS A 98 -3.29 -1.35 3.88
N SER A 99 -4.58 -1.34 3.54
CA SER A 99 -5.61 -0.65 4.30
C SER A 99 -5.32 0.85 4.43
N PHE A 100 -5.14 1.41 5.61
CA PHE A 100 -4.73 2.81 5.80
C PHE A 100 -3.37 3.08 5.15
N GLY A 101 -2.47 2.08 5.08
CA GLY A 101 -1.25 2.14 4.29
C GLY A 101 -1.51 2.13 2.79
N GLY A 102 -2.51 1.40 2.33
CA GLY A 102 -2.99 1.46 0.94
C GLY A 102 -3.50 2.85 0.59
N HIS A 103 -4.27 3.47 1.47
CA HIS A 103 -4.73 4.85 1.30
C HIS A 103 -3.55 5.87 1.29
N THR A 104 -2.53 5.64 2.14
CA THR A 104 -1.27 6.42 2.09
C THR A 104 -0.57 6.25 0.74
N THR A 105 -0.50 5.01 0.24
CA THR A 105 0.09 4.71 -1.08
C THR A 105 -0.67 5.40 -2.20
N GLN A 106 -2.00 5.40 -2.20
CA GLN A 106 -2.83 6.12 -3.17
C GLN A 106 -2.47 7.61 -3.20
N ALA A 107 -2.33 8.24 -2.01
CA ALA A 107 -2.01 9.66 -1.88
C ALA A 107 -0.68 10.02 -2.56
N VAL A 108 0.39 9.28 -2.22
CA VAL A 108 1.74 9.60 -2.72
C VAL A 108 1.98 9.11 -4.14
N ALA A 109 1.11 8.26 -4.67
CA ALA A 109 1.20 7.68 -6.00
C ALA A 109 0.26 8.29 -7.04
N GLY A 110 -0.42 9.42 -6.74
CA GLY A 110 -1.14 10.18 -7.76
C GLY A 110 -2.63 10.40 -7.55
N GLN A 111 -3.22 9.91 -6.44
CA GLN A 111 -4.61 10.25 -6.09
C GLN A 111 -4.75 11.75 -5.89
N ARG A 112 -5.78 12.34 -6.47
CA ARG A 112 -6.16 13.76 -6.26
C ARG A 112 -7.25 13.88 -5.20
N PHE A 113 -7.25 15.02 -4.51
CA PHE A 113 -8.28 15.36 -3.52
C PHE A 113 -9.22 16.43 -4.03
N PRO A 114 -10.57 16.31 -3.81
CA PRO A 114 -11.60 17.14 -4.44
C PRO A 114 -11.48 18.65 -4.13
N LEU A 115 -10.82 19.03 -3.06
CA LEU A 115 -10.74 20.42 -2.60
C LEU A 115 -9.48 21.18 -3.05
N GLY A 116 -8.81 20.72 -4.11
CA GLY A 116 -7.68 21.47 -4.70
C GLY A 116 -6.47 21.62 -3.79
N GLY A 117 -6.36 20.80 -2.74
CA GLY A 117 -5.17 20.73 -1.90
C GLY A 117 -3.94 20.36 -2.72
N GLN A 118 -2.76 20.86 -2.32
CA GLN A 118 -1.51 20.44 -2.94
C GLN A 118 -1.46 18.93 -2.99
N GLY A 119 -1.22 18.36 -4.19
CA GLY A 119 -1.13 16.92 -4.37
C GLY A 119 -0.05 16.36 -3.44
N LEU A 120 -0.37 15.26 -2.77
CA LEU A 120 0.58 14.55 -1.91
C LEU A 120 1.50 13.61 -2.72
N THR A 121 1.40 13.68 -4.04
CA THR A 121 2.17 12.85 -4.97
C THR A 121 3.66 13.11 -4.86
N ASP A 122 4.45 12.06 -4.68
CA ASP A 122 5.91 12.12 -4.74
C ASP A 122 6.38 11.58 -6.10
N ALA A 123 7.04 12.41 -6.89
CA ALA A 123 7.49 12.08 -8.25
C ALA A 123 8.55 10.96 -8.30
N ARG A 124 9.17 10.62 -7.16
CA ARG A 124 10.10 9.50 -7.03
C ARG A 124 9.40 8.14 -7.07
N VAL A 125 8.10 8.10 -6.71
CA VAL A 125 7.29 6.88 -6.80
C VAL A 125 6.99 6.59 -8.28
N LYS A 126 7.50 5.47 -8.79
CA LYS A 126 7.38 5.06 -10.19
C LYS A 126 6.33 3.98 -10.42
N ALA A 127 6.00 3.20 -9.40
CA ALA A 127 4.96 2.18 -9.44
C ALA A 127 4.34 2.00 -8.06
N ALA A 128 3.07 1.59 -7.98
CA ALA A 128 2.38 1.43 -6.71
C ALA A 128 1.59 0.12 -6.62
N ILE A 129 1.67 -0.55 -5.46
CA ILE A 129 0.81 -1.68 -5.10
C ILE A 129 -0.09 -1.25 -3.94
N VAL A 130 -1.40 -1.26 -4.19
CA VAL A 130 -2.41 -0.86 -3.22
C VAL A 130 -3.21 -2.07 -2.79
N MET A 131 -2.99 -2.55 -1.58
CA MET A 131 -3.74 -3.65 -0.99
C MET A 131 -4.91 -3.09 -0.16
N SER A 132 -6.11 -3.57 -0.42
CA SER A 132 -7.36 -3.03 0.12
C SER A 132 -7.55 -1.55 -0.25
N PRO A 133 -7.68 -1.19 -1.54
CA PRO A 133 -7.82 0.19 -1.99
C PRO A 133 -9.04 0.87 -1.37
N SER A 134 -8.98 2.20 -1.23
CA SER A 134 -10.05 3.00 -0.64
C SER A 134 -10.66 3.93 -1.68
N ALA A 135 -11.95 3.74 -1.98
CA ALA A 135 -12.72 4.70 -2.76
C ALA A 135 -13.08 5.95 -1.91
N PRO A 136 -13.11 7.14 -2.49
CA PRO A 136 -13.60 8.32 -1.79
C PRO A 136 -15.06 8.12 -1.32
N GLU A 137 -15.37 8.49 -0.09
CA GLU A 137 -16.74 8.47 0.43
C GLU A 137 -17.60 9.59 -0.18
N ARG A 138 -16.97 10.67 -0.59
CA ARG A 138 -17.60 11.86 -1.17
C ARG A 138 -16.80 12.35 -2.38
N GLY A 139 -17.48 12.97 -3.31
CA GLY A 139 -16.90 13.53 -4.52
C GLY A 139 -16.85 12.53 -5.68
N ASP A 140 -16.29 12.98 -6.79
CA ASP A 140 -16.16 12.19 -8.02
C ASP A 140 -14.91 11.29 -7.94
N ILE A 141 -15.12 9.99 -8.03
CA ILE A 141 -14.06 8.99 -8.03
C ILE A 141 -13.15 9.11 -9.27
N ASN A 142 -13.71 9.50 -10.42
CA ASN A 142 -12.92 9.70 -11.63
C ASN A 142 -12.02 10.93 -11.51
N ALA A 143 -12.48 11.99 -10.85
CA ALA A 143 -11.63 13.13 -10.54
C ALA A 143 -10.48 12.76 -9.59
N ALA A 144 -10.72 11.81 -8.67
CA ALA A 144 -9.69 11.35 -7.75
C ALA A 144 -8.61 10.50 -8.43
N PHE A 145 -8.98 9.62 -9.37
CA PHE A 145 -8.06 8.61 -9.91
C PHE A 145 -7.78 8.72 -11.41
N GLY A 146 -8.60 9.42 -12.17
CA GLY A 146 -8.49 9.52 -13.64
C GLY A 146 -7.23 10.21 -14.17
N ASN A 147 -6.38 10.74 -13.28
CA ASN A 147 -5.09 11.35 -13.63
C ASN A 147 -3.87 10.58 -13.12
N VAL A 148 -4.07 9.37 -12.59
CA VAL A 148 -2.97 8.52 -12.13
C VAL A 148 -2.19 7.99 -13.34
N LYS A 149 -0.95 8.48 -13.52
CA LYS A 149 -0.14 8.18 -14.71
C LYS A 149 0.76 6.96 -14.54
N ILE A 150 1.24 6.69 -13.32
CA ILE A 150 2.17 5.60 -13.06
C ILE A 150 1.45 4.24 -13.02
N PRO A 151 2.17 3.12 -13.23
CA PRO A 151 1.62 1.79 -13.07
C PRO A 151 1.07 1.55 -11.67
N TRP A 152 -0.13 0.98 -11.59
CA TRP A 152 -0.75 0.56 -10.33
C TRP A 152 -1.22 -0.88 -10.39
N LEU A 153 -0.94 -1.63 -9.31
CA LEU A 153 -1.54 -2.94 -9.04
C LEU A 153 -2.43 -2.84 -7.81
N LEU A 154 -3.72 -2.97 -8.01
CA LEU A 154 -4.71 -3.04 -6.94
C LEU A 154 -4.91 -4.49 -6.51
N MET A 155 -5.00 -4.73 -5.21
CA MET A 155 -5.30 -6.05 -4.65
C MET A 155 -6.40 -5.93 -3.61
N THR A 156 -7.45 -6.74 -3.73
CA THR A 156 -8.54 -6.83 -2.76
C THR A 156 -9.09 -8.25 -2.68
N GLY A 157 -10.05 -8.49 -1.80
CA GLY A 157 -10.72 -9.76 -1.67
C GLY A 157 -12.23 -9.64 -1.79
N THR A 158 -12.91 -10.75 -2.12
CA THR A 158 -14.38 -10.76 -2.22
C THR A 158 -15.08 -10.56 -0.87
N HIS A 159 -14.33 -10.68 0.26
CA HIS A 159 -14.81 -10.43 1.62
C HIS A 159 -14.00 -9.32 2.34
N ASP A 160 -13.27 -8.49 1.59
CA ASP A 160 -12.39 -7.44 2.11
C ASP A 160 -13.18 -6.24 2.65
N THR A 161 -13.90 -6.42 3.74
CA THR A 161 -14.63 -5.37 4.47
C THR A 161 -13.72 -4.72 5.50
N ALA A 162 -13.73 -3.39 5.57
CA ALA A 162 -12.96 -2.66 6.56
C ALA A 162 -13.53 -2.85 7.98
N ALA A 163 -12.66 -3.14 8.95
CA ALA A 163 -13.05 -3.19 10.37
C ALA A 163 -13.36 -1.79 10.94
N ILE A 164 -12.79 -0.75 10.35
CA ILE A 164 -13.00 0.67 10.70
C ILE A 164 -13.17 1.46 9.40
N GLY A 165 -14.19 2.30 9.33
CA GLY A 165 -14.59 3.03 8.14
C GLY A 165 -15.70 2.32 7.36
N SER A 166 -15.97 2.79 6.16
CA SER A 166 -17.13 2.40 5.33
C SER A 166 -16.76 1.53 4.12
N GLN A 167 -15.49 1.14 3.96
CA GLN A 167 -15.05 0.40 2.79
C GLN A 167 -15.57 -1.04 2.79
N THR A 168 -16.24 -1.41 1.70
CA THR A 168 -16.72 -2.76 1.39
C THR A 168 -15.96 -3.34 0.20
N PRO A 169 -16.03 -4.65 -0.08
CA PRO A 169 -15.45 -5.23 -1.29
C PRO A 169 -15.85 -4.51 -2.57
N GLU A 170 -17.14 -4.12 -2.67
CA GLU A 170 -17.68 -3.40 -3.82
C GLU A 170 -17.09 -2.00 -3.94
N SER A 171 -16.99 -1.27 -2.82
CA SER A 171 -16.42 0.08 -2.83
C SER A 171 -14.94 0.07 -3.24
N ARG A 172 -14.17 -0.94 -2.79
CA ARG A 172 -12.76 -1.10 -3.16
C ARG A 172 -12.58 -1.32 -4.66
N ARG A 173 -13.41 -2.16 -5.25
CA ARG A 173 -13.39 -2.47 -6.69
C ARG A 173 -13.80 -1.30 -7.58
N ARG A 174 -14.43 -0.25 -7.05
CA ARG A 174 -14.72 0.98 -7.79
C ARG A 174 -13.47 1.79 -8.14
N VAL A 175 -12.34 1.56 -7.47
CA VAL A 175 -11.10 2.31 -7.73
C VAL A 175 -10.50 1.93 -9.08
N PHE A 176 -10.48 0.65 -9.44
CA PHE A 176 -9.87 0.18 -10.68
C PHE A 176 -10.47 0.82 -11.93
N PRO A 177 -11.79 0.80 -12.18
CA PRO A 177 -12.37 1.41 -13.37
C PRO A 177 -12.27 2.94 -13.39
N ALA A 178 -11.96 3.59 -12.27
CA ALA A 178 -11.77 5.03 -12.19
C ALA A 178 -10.33 5.48 -12.50
N LEU A 179 -9.39 4.54 -12.62
CA LEU A 179 -8.02 4.84 -13.01
C LEU A 179 -7.91 5.22 -14.49
N ALA A 180 -6.95 6.11 -14.80
CA ALA A 180 -6.59 6.38 -16.19
C ALA A 180 -6.17 5.08 -16.90
N PRO A 181 -6.46 4.93 -18.22
CA PRO A 181 -5.98 3.81 -19.02
C PRO A 181 -4.44 3.67 -18.97
N GLY A 182 -3.94 2.47 -19.20
CA GLY A 182 -2.52 2.14 -19.22
C GLY A 182 -2.19 0.98 -18.29
N ASP A 183 -0.97 0.94 -17.79
CA ASP A 183 -0.45 -0.15 -16.94
C ASP A 183 -1.16 -0.19 -15.56
N LYS A 184 -2.40 -0.67 -15.55
CA LYS A 184 -3.25 -0.79 -14.38
C LYS A 184 -3.76 -2.22 -14.27
N PHE A 185 -3.64 -2.80 -13.09
CA PHE A 185 -3.97 -4.20 -12.83
C PHE A 185 -4.83 -4.30 -11.58
N GLU A 186 -5.73 -5.27 -11.56
CA GLU A 186 -6.53 -5.60 -10.37
C GLU A 186 -6.48 -7.11 -10.10
N LEU A 187 -6.14 -7.47 -8.85
CA LEU A 187 -6.28 -8.82 -8.32
C LEU A 187 -7.42 -8.86 -7.31
N VAL A 188 -8.43 -9.68 -7.58
CA VAL A 188 -9.50 -9.96 -6.63
C VAL A 188 -9.39 -11.39 -6.16
N LEU A 189 -9.06 -11.57 -4.88
CA LEU A 189 -8.88 -12.89 -4.26
C LEU A 189 -10.22 -13.42 -3.75
N ASP A 190 -10.60 -14.61 -4.20
CA ASP A 190 -11.85 -15.24 -3.74
C ASP A 190 -11.79 -15.56 -2.24
N LYS A 191 -12.87 -15.25 -1.51
CA LYS A 191 -13.02 -15.41 -0.06
C LYS A 191 -11.91 -14.78 0.79
N ALA A 192 -11.10 -13.90 0.22
CA ALA A 192 -10.10 -13.17 0.98
C ALA A 192 -10.76 -12.04 1.76
N GLU A 193 -10.51 -12.03 3.06
CA GLU A 193 -10.89 -10.95 3.98
C GLU A 193 -9.80 -9.90 4.08
N HIS A 194 -10.07 -8.83 4.80
CA HIS A 194 -9.16 -7.71 4.99
C HIS A 194 -7.76 -8.11 5.49
N SER A 195 -7.66 -9.15 6.31
CA SER A 195 -6.40 -9.67 6.84
C SER A 195 -5.57 -10.49 5.86
N ALA A 196 -6.10 -10.86 4.68
CA ALA A 196 -5.38 -11.68 3.72
C ALA A 196 -4.04 -11.08 3.26
N PHE A 197 -3.89 -9.77 3.40
CA PHE A 197 -2.68 -9.01 3.05
C PHE A 197 -1.69 -8.83 4.20
N THR A 198 -1.92 -9.49 5.34
CA THR A 198 -1.08 -9.45 6.54
C THR A 198 -0.66 -10.86 6.96
N GLU A 199 0.34 -10.97 7.85
CA GLU A 199 0.79 -12.28 8.34
C GLU A 199 -0.19 -12.93 9.33
N ARG A 200 -1.02 -12.15 10.00
CA ARG A 200 -1.91 -12.63 11.06
C ARG A 200 -3.37 -12.32 10.74
N PRO A 201 -4.30 -13.18 11.17
CA PRO A 201 -5.72 -12.86 11.10
C PRO A 201 -6.04 -11.64 11.97
N LEU A 202 -7.11 -10.93 11.59
CA LEU A 202 -7.66 -9.85 12.40
C LEU A 202 -8.82 -10.38 13.27
N PRO A 203 -9.08 -9.76 14.43
CA PRO A 203 -10.28 -10.06 15.20
C PRO A 203 -11.53 -9.82 14.35
N GLY A 204 -12.37 -10.84 14.25
CA GLY A 204 -13.59 -10.80 13.43
C GLY A 204 -13.51 -11.50 12.09
N ASP A 205 -12.34 -11.96 11.68
CA ASP A 205 -12.21 -12.80 10.48
C ASP A 205 -13.09 -14.06 10.60
N GLN A 206 -13.81 -14.39 9.54
CA GLN A 206 -14.75 -15.52 9.48
C GLN A 206 -14.25 -16.64 8.56
N GLN A 207 -13.34 -16.32 7.63
CA GLN A 207 -12.85 -17.28 6.64
C GLN A 207 -11.57 -17.96 7.13
N GLN A 208 -11.43 -19.24 6.82
CA GLN A 208 -10.15 -19.91 6.96
C GLN A 208 -9.14 -19.30 5.99
N ARG A 209 -7.94 -18.95 6.49
CA ARG A 209 -6.89 -18.40 5.66
C ARG A 209 -6.46 -19.38 4.57
N ASN A 210 -6.47 -18.93 3.34
CA ASN A 210 -6.01 -19.71 2.19
C ASN A 210 -4.55 -19.36 1.88
N PRO A 211 -3.60 -20.31 2.00
CA PRO A 211 -2.19 -20.03 1.73
C PRO A 211 -1.92 -19.61 0.29
N ASN A 212 -2.82 -19.94 -0.65
CA ASN A 212 -2.68 -19.53 -2.04
C ASN A 212 -2.88 -18.01 -2.22
N HIS A 213 -3.57 -17.33 -1.29
CA HIS A 213 -3.65 -15.87 -1.33
C HIS A 213 -2.26 -15.24 -1.23
N HIS A 214 -1.43 -15.63 -0.25
CA HIS A 214 -0.06 -15.14 -0.15
C HIS A 214 0.79 -15.52 -1.36
N ARG A 215 0.62 -16.73 -1.93
CA ARG A 215 1.34 -17.14 -3.15
C ARG A 215 1.01 -16.23 -4.32
N ALA A 216 -0.27 -15.93 -4.55
CA ALA A 216 -0.71 -15.03 -5.61
C ALA A 216 -0.21 -13.59 -5.38
N ILE A 217 -0.32 -13.08 -4.13
CA ILE A 217 0.18 -11.75 -3.77
C ILE A 217 1.69 -11.65 -4.04
N LEU A 218 2.48 -12.64 -3.62
CA LEU A 218 3.93 -12.65 -3.82
C LEU A 218 4.31 -12.74 -5.30
N ALA A 219 3.67 -13.63 -6.05
CA ALA A 219 3.94 -13.81 -7.49
C ALA A 219 3.65 -12.53 -8.27
N LEU A 220 2.41 -12.01 -8.16
CA LEU A 220 1.99 -10.83 -8.91
C LEU A 220 2.72 -9.56 -8.47
N SER A 221 2.96 -9.37 -7.16
CA SER A 221 3.72 -8.21 -6.69
C SER A 221 5.16 -8.22 -7.18
N THR A 222 5.79 -9.40 -7.26
CA THR A 222 7.16 -9.52 -7.76
C THR A 222 7.22 -9.25 -9.26
N ALA A 223 6.36 -9.88 -10.05
CA ALA A 223 6.29 -9.62 -11.48
C ALA A 223 6.00 -8.14 -11.78
N PHE A 224 5.13 -7.51 -10.98
CA PHE A 224 4.84 -6.09 -11.11
C PHE A 224 6.06 -5.20 -10.80
N TRP A 225 6.80 -5.49 -9.73
CA TRP A 225 8.04 -4.77 -9.43
C TRP A 225 9.11 -5.00 -10.49
N ASP A 226 9.31 -6.24 -10.96
CA ASP A 226 10.28 -6.55 -12.01
C ASP A 226 9.94 -5.82 -13.31
N ALA A 227 8.65 -5.81 -13.71
CA ALA A 227 8.19 -5.11 -14.92
C ALA A 227 8.40 -3.59 -14.87
N TYR A 228 8.12 -2.94 -13.72
CA TYR A 228 8.03 -1.47 -13.66
C TYR A 228 9.14 -0.78 -12.87
N LEU A 229 9.92 -1.51 -12.09
CA LEU A 229 11.10 -0.95 -11.41
C LEU A 229 12.41 -1.43 -12.02
N ARG A 230 12.40 -2.57 -12.72
CA ARG A 230 13.56 -3.14 -13.42
C ARG A 230 13.43 -3.14 -14.94
N GLU A 231 12.27 -2.74 -15.45
CA GLU A 231 11.97 -2.72 -16.89
C GLU A 231 12.09 -4.11 -17.54
N ASP A 232 11.78 -5.18 -16.78
CA ASP A 232 11.82 -6.56 -17.24
C ASP A 232 10.65 -6.84 -18.20
N ALA A 233 10.97 -7.01 -19.49
CA ALA A 233 9.99 -7.24 -20.53
C ALA A 233 9.29 -8.59 -20.39
N ALA A 234 9.96 -9.64 -19.88
CA ALA A 234 9.34 -10.95 -19.66
C ALA A 234 8.33 -10.89 -18.51
N ALA A 235 8.66 -10.19 -17.41
CA ALA A 235 7.72 -9.96 -16.34
C ALA A 235 6.50 -9.14 -16.81
N LYS A 236 6.71 -8.15 -17.67
CA LYS A 236 5.63 -7.35 -18.25
C LYS A 236 4.73 -8.19 -19.15
N ALA A 237 5.28 -9.00 -20.04
CA ALA A 237 4.53 -9.92 -20.91
C ALA A 237 3.70 -10.90 -20.09
N TRP A 238 4.28 -11.46 -19.01
CA TRP A 238 3.55 -12.36 -18.11
C TRP A 238 2.36 -11.67 -17.43
N LEU A 239 2.51 -10.40 -16.99
CA LEU A 239 1.44 -9.62 -16.36
C LEU A 239 0.29 -9.28 -17.32
N THR A 240 0.60 -9.07 -18.60
CA THR A 240 -0.40 -8.73 -19.63
C THR A 240 -1.08 -9.97 -20.24
N GLY A 241 -0.63 -11.16 -19.91
CA GLY A 241 -1.16 -12.42 -20.44
C GLY A 241 -0.59 -12.81 -21.80
N ASP A 242 0.51 -12.17 -22.23
CA ASP A 242 1.19 -12.42 -23.51
C ASP A 242 2.40 -13.36 -23.33
N GLY A 243 2.57 -13.95 -22.14
CA GLY A 243 3.69 -14.80 -21.75
C GLY A 243 3.30 -16.26 -21.51
#